data_224786e130e86a43c8921d77bd0f1f4c
#
_entry.id   224786e130e86a43c8921d77bd0f1f4c
#
_cell.length_a   1.000
_cell.length_b   1.000
_cell.length_c   1.000
_cell.angle_alpha   90.00
_cell.angle_beta   90.00
_cell.angle_gamma   90.00
#
_symmetry.space_group_name_H-M   'P 1'
#
loop_
_entity.id
_entity.type
_entity.pdbx_description
1 polymer ?
#
loop_
_entity_poly.entity_id
_entity_poly.type
_entity_poly.pdbx_seq_one_letter_code
_entity_poly.pdbx_strand_id
1 'polypeptide(L)'
;VEKTRKTKPTMNGPGYLAVAIQPGPNTDDEAFHEWYNTEHGPLRMRLPFITTGDRYKATDGQKPEWSAVYDVSDLSMLEKRIYTRLREERSAREKRVMGSFESLDRKIYSLFSERSKTPGYSGPGAVTAAVSMTIKEGDLEAFDKWYEEEHVGMLSKIPGWLRTRRFRMLVGGIKGMPPAGQVECLAVHDFEAENGLNGPEHQAATNTPWRLETMEKLVVARERREWAHHLTFSALKEPPSSVLTTDGAELRFQMEGNPSDPVVVMVNSILTNFSIWDDVAAALRSGTATNGKTYRTLRYNSRGYSQQDANSNPTRFDLLADDLEYLLDRVGVESAHAVLGVSMGGVTAINFAIRHPAKLSKFIACDCNVAAGEANNKAWADRVELAKKDGMDALAKVTVERWFTPANHGSANFDKTMAMCKAASLDGFEQNAGALSNYDLKDKLAGVQTPGLLLAGEGDGKLPEVMQTFGIPGATFKAVPDAGHLPMLENHEGFMKAVGEFL
;
A
#
# COMPACT_ATOMS: atom_id res chain seq x y z
N VAL A 1 9.69 7.10 -51.14
CA VAL A 1 9.76 5.84 -50.37
C VAL A 1 10.32 6.21 -49.03
N GLU A 2 9.47 6.54 -48.07
CA GLU A 2 9.83 6.82 -46.69
C GLU A 2 10.19 5.49 -46.00
N LYS A 3 11.46 5.35 -45.65
CA LYS A 3 11.90 4.26 -44.75
C LYS A 3 11.31 4.51 -43.37
N THR A 4 10.21 3.83 -43.03
CA THR A 4 9.74 3.73 -41.66
C THR A 4 10.87 3.22 -40.78
N ARG A 5 11.46 4.10 -39.97
CA ARG A 5 12.38 3.72 -38.89
C ARG A 5 11.62 2.78 -37.97
N LYS A 6 11.98 1.49 -37.98
CA LYS A 6 11.55 0.52 -36.97
C LYS A 6 12.09 1.02 -35.62
N THR A 7 11.26 1.73 -34.87
CA THR A 7 11.59 2.12 -33.50
C THR A 7 11.66 0.86 -32.64
N LYS A 8 12.76 0.68 -31.90
CA LYS A 8 12.81 -0.35 -30.85
C LYS A 8 11.63 -0.13 -29.90
N PRO A 9 10.99 -1.23 -29.42
CA PRO A 9 9.91 -1.09 -28.45
C PRO A 9 10.44 -0.30 -27.24
N THR A 10 9.73 0.76 -26.87
CA THR A 10 10.10 1.66 -25.78
C THR A 10 9.30 1.29 -24.53
N MET A 11 9.86 1.56 -23.35
CA MET A 11 9.20 1.40 -22.05
C MET A 11 8.08 2.44 -21.86
N ASN A 12 7.10 2.48 -22.78
CA ASN A 12 5.99 3.42 -22.76
C ASN A 12 4.65 2.70 -22.94
N GLY A 13 3.57 3.32 -22.43
CA GLY A 13 2.21 2.83 -22.59
C GLY A 13 1.90 1.58 -21.77
N PRO A 14 0.73 0.95 -22.00
CA PRO A 14 0.27 -0.17 -21.19
C PRO A 14 1.12 -1.43 -21.38
N GLY A 15 1.25 -2.20 -20.32
CA GLY A 15 2.02 -3.44 -20.35
C GLY A 15 1.81 -4.33 -19.13
N TYR A 16 2.70 -5.29 -19.02
CA TYR A 16 2.59 -6.41 -18.11
C TYR A 16 3.92 -6.67 -17.42
N LEU A 17 3.91 -6.64 -16.11
CA LEU A 17 5.03 -7.03 -15.26
C LEU A 17 4.75 -8.43 -14.74
N ALA A 18 5.54 -9.41 -15.16
CA ALA A 18 5.46 -10.79 -14.72
C ALA A 18 6.67 -11.16 -13.86
N VAL A 19 6.41 -11.74 -12.69
CA VAL A 19 7.45 -12.17 -11.73
C VAL A 19 7.18 -13.62 -11.36
N ALA A 20 8.02 -14.53 -11.84
CA ALA A 20 7.95 -15.93 -11.49
C ALA A 20 8.95 -16.22 -10.35
N ILE A 21 8.52 -16.98 -9.33
CA ILE A 21 9.27 -17.18 -8.09
C ILE A 21 9.31 -18.66 -7.76
N GLN A 22 10.51 -19.16 -7.48
CA GLN A 22 10.72 -20.45 -6.86
C GLN A 22 11.22 -20.26 -5.45
N PRO A 23 10.40 -20.58 -4.43
CA PRO A 23 10.88 -20.66 -3.07
C PRO A 23 12.03 -21.67 -2.95
N GLY A 24 13.06 -21.34 -2.18
CA GLY A 24 14.18 -22.24 -1.92
C GLY A 24 13.86 -23.24 -0.79
N PRO A 25 14.73 -24.23 -0.56
CA PRO A 25 14.50 -25.25 0.46
C PRO A 25 14.46 -24.71 1.90
N ASN A 26 14.98 -23.51 2.12
CA ASN A 26 14.98 -22.83 3.42
C ASN A 26 13.95 -21.70 3.50
N THR A 27 13.08 -21.56 2.49
CA THR A 27 12.00 -20.59 2.53
C THR A 27 10.89 -21.12 3.42
N ASP A 28 10.52 -20.36 4.44
CA ASP A 28 9.33 -20.63 5.25
C ASP A 28 8.09 -20.25 4.42
N ASP A 29 7.24 -21.24 4.15
CA ASP A 29 6.06 -21.05 3.28
C ASP A 29 5.06 -20.05 3.86
N GLU A 30 4.82 -20.09 5.18
CA GLU A 30 3.89 -19.17 5.85
C GLU A 30 4.43 -17.74 5.77
N ALA A 31 5.71 -17.54 6.11
CA ALA A 31 6.36 -16.23 6.03
C ALA A 31 6.42 -15.70 4.60
N PHE A 32 6.61 -16.57 3.59
CA PHE A 32 6.58 -16.19 2.17
C PHE A 32 5.20 -15.70 1.76
N HIS A 33 4.14 -16.45 2.11
CA HIS A 33 2.78 -16.08 1.75
C HIS A 33 2.31 -14.84 2.50
N GLU A 34 2.58 -14.77 3.80
CA GLU A 34 2.23 -13.60 4.62
C GLU A 34 2.92 -12.34 4.10
N TRP A 35 4.24 -12.36 3.90
CA TRP A 35 4.97 -11.23 3.36
C TRP A 35 4.44 -10.78 2.00
N TYR A 36 4.20 -11.72 1.10
CA TYR A 36 3.73 -11.37 -0.24
C TYR A 36 2.35 -10.74 -0.21
N ASN A 37 1.44 -11.29 0.62
CA ASN A 37 0.05 -10.88 0.69
C ASN A 37 -0.16 -9.59 1.48
N THR A 38 0.69 -9.31 2.48
CA THR A 38 0.49 -8.18 3.41
C THR A 38 1.45 -7.01 3.18
N GLU A 39 2.57 -7.22 2.50
CA GLU A 39 3.57 -6.17 2.24
C GLU A 39 3.85 -6.01 0.74
N HIS A 40 4.42 -7.02 0.09
CA HIS A 40 4.99 -6.89 -1.25
C HIS A 40 3.96 -6.56 -2.33
N GLY A 41 2.88 -7.32 -2.41
CA GLY A 41 1.79 -7.09 -3.37
C GLY A 41 1.05 -5.76 -3.12
N PRO A 42 0.53 -5.55 -1.89
CA PRO A 42 -0.16 -4.31 -1.54
C PRO A 42 0.65 -3.03 -1.79
N LEU A 43 1.96 -3.02 -1.50
CA LEU A 43 2.81 -1.86 -1.79
C LEU A 43 2.80 -1.47 -3.27
N ARG A 44 2.73 -2.43 -4.18
CA ARG A 44 2.67 -2.18 -5.62
C ARG A 44 1.31 -1.68 -6.06
N MET A 45 0.23 -2.25 -5.50
CA MET A 45 -1.14 -1.82 -5.82
C MET A 45 -1.45 -0.39 -5.39
N ARG A 46 -0.65 0.20 -4.52
CA ARG A 46 -0.77 1.61 -4.11
C ARG A 46 -0.25 2.60 -5.13
N LEU A 47 0.51 2.11 -6.11
CA LEU A 47 1.05 2.94 -7.17
C LEU A 47 -0.04 3.20 -8.22
N PRO A 48 -0.32 4.46 -8.59
CA PRO A 48 -1.48 4.80 -9.44
C PRO A 48 -1.42 4.23 -10.86
N PHE A 49 -0.25 3.79 -11.30
CA PHE A 49 -0.03 3.18 -12.61
C PHE A 49 -0.07 1.64 -12.60
N ILE A 50 -0.22 0.99 -11.45
CA ILE A 50 -0.49 -0.45 -11.33
C ILE A 50 -2.00 -0.63 -11.22
N THR A 51 -2.62 -1.22 -12.23
CA THR A 51 -4.08 -1.30 -12.35
C THR A 51 -4.66 -2.59 -11.81
N THR A 52 -3.94 -3.70 -11.96
CA THR A 52 -4.28 -5.01 -11.37
C THR A 52 -3.03 -5.68 -10.81
N GLY A 53 -3.23 -6.62 -9.90
CA GLY A 53 -2.15 -7.44 -9.39
C GLY A 53 -2.69 -8.77 -8.88
N ASP A 54 -2.18 -9.86 -9.45
CA ASP A 54 -2.67 -11.21 -9.21
C ASP A 54 -1.53 -12.18 -8.91
N ARG A 55 -1.80 -13.14 -8.02
CA ARG A 55 -0.91 -14.26 -7.73
C ARG A 55 -1.48 -15.56 -8.29
N TYR A 56 -0.59 -16.39 -8.78
CA TYR A 56 -0.91 -17.66 -9.38
C TYR A 56 0.01 -18.77 -8.85
N LYS A 57 -0.53 -19.99 -8.78
CA LYS A 57 0.23 -21.21 -8.51
C LYS A 57 0.29 -22.06 -9.79
N ALA A 58 1.45 -22.61 -10.11
CA ALA A 58 1.61 -23.52 -11.25
C ALA A 58 0.80 -24.80 -11.06
N THR A 59 0.12 -25.23 -12.13
CA THR A 59 -0.64 -26.49 -12.20
C THR A 59 -0.05 -27.49 -13.19
N ASP A 60 0.99 -27.07 -13.90
CA ASP A 60 1.68 -27.85 -14.94
C ASP A 60 2.85 -28.70 -14.39
N GLY A 61 3.09 -28.67 -13.08
CA GLY A 61 4.19 -29.39 -12.43
C GLY A 61 5.58 -28.85 -12.72
N GLN A 62 5.69 -27.68 -13.38
CA GLN A 62 6.96 -27.07 -13.72
C GLN A 62 7.37 -26.00 -12.70
N LYS A 63 8.68 -25.76 -12.58
CA LYS A 63 9.25 -24.63 -11.85
C LYS A 63 9.41 -23.41 -12.77
N PRO A 64 9.29 -22.17 -12.23
CA PRO A 64 8.91 -21.80 -10.87
C PRO A 64 7.45 -22.11 -10.52
N GLU A 65 7.17 -22.40 -9.25
CA GLU A 65 5.84 -22.79 -8.76
C GLU A 65 4.88 -21.61 -8.58
N TRP A 66 5.40 -20.42 -8.37
CA TRP A 66 4.61 -19.21 -8.10
C TRP A 66 4.85 -18.14 -9.15
N SER A 67 3.80 -17.41 -9.47
CA SER A 67 3.87 -16.21 -10.30
C SER A 67 3.03 -15.09 -9.69
N ALA A 68 3.54 -13.86 -9.79
CA ALA A 68 2.77 -12.65 -9.54
C ALA A 68 2.85 -11.77 -10.78
N VAL A 69 1.70 -11.24 -11.17
CA VAL A 69 1.58 -10.45 -12.39
C VAL A 69 0.86 -9.15 -12.10
N TYR A 70 1.24 -8.10 -12.83
CA TYR A 70 0.67 -6.77 -12.67
C TYR A 70 0.41 -6.15 -14.03
N ASP A 71 -0.80 -5.65 -14.23
CA ASP A 71 -1.10 -4.78 -15.37
C ASP A 71 -0.63 -3.36 -15.03
N VAL A 72 0.09 -2.74 -15.96
CA VAL A 72 0.71 -1.43 -15.81
C VAL A 72 0.15 -0.50 -16.87
N SER A 73 -0.43 0.62 -16.49
CA SER A 73 -1.00 1.59 -17.43
C SER A 73 0.07 2.37 -18.21
N ASP A 74 1.24 2.58 -17.61
CA ASP A 74 2.39 3.22 -18.24
C ASP A 74 3.69 2.58 -17.74
N LEU A 75 4.33 1.82 -18.62
CA LEU A 75 5.59 1.11 -18.33
C LEU A 75 6.75 2.05 -17.99
N SER A 76 6.74 3.30 -18.48
CA SER A 76 7.80 4.27 -18.16
C SER A 76 7.91 4.56 -16.66
N MET A 77 6.82 4.40 -15.94
CA MET A 77 6.76 4.59 -14.49
C MET A 77 7.56 3.54 -13.70
N LEU A 78 7.84 2.37 -14.28
CA LEU A 78 8.68 1.33 -13.66
C LEU A 78 10.17 1.73 -13.56
N GLU A 79 10.58 2.80 -14.25
CA GLU A 79 11.93 3.37 -14.19
C GLU A 79 12.01 4.61 -13.28
N LYS A 80 10.85 5.13 -12.84
CA LYS A 80 10.77 6.31 -11.97
C LYS A 80 11.02 5.96 -10.50
N ARG A 81 11.50 6.95 -9.73
CA ARG A 81 11.81 6.78 -8.31
C ARG A 81 10.60 6.28 -7.50
N ILE A 82 9.39 6.68 -7.85
CA ILE A 82 8.16 6.20 -7.19
C ILE A 82 8.04 4.66 -7.19
N TYR A 83 8.62 3.98 -8.20
CA TYR A 83 8.66 2.52 -8.23
C TYR A 83 10.03 1.97 -7.79
N THR A 84 11.14 2.57 -8.25
CA THR A 84 12.48 1.97 -8.03
C THR A 84 12.85 1.95 -6.56
N ARG A 85 12.41 2.94 -5.76
CA ARG A 85 12.64 2.97 -4.32
C ARG A 85 12.03 1.77 -3.58
N LEU A 86 10.90 1.20 -4.03
CA LEU A 86 10.36 -0.04 -3.45
C LEU A 86 11.31 -1.22 -3.61
N ARG A 87 12.19 -1.19 -4.61
CA ARG A 87 13.21 -2.21 -4.86
C ARG A 87 14.54 -1.91 -4.16
N GLU A 88 14.90 -0.63 -4.08
CA GLU A 88 16.14 -0.15 -3.50
C GLU A 88 16.08 -0.11 -1.97
N GLU A 89 14.95 0.33 -1.43
CA GLU A 89 14.70 0.58 -0.01
C GLU A 89 13.82 -0.50 0.63
N ARG A 90 14.13 -1.79 0.32
CA ARG A 90 13.39 -2.93 0.86
C ARG A 90 13.46 -3.01 2.37
N SER A 91 12.35 -3.40 3.01
CA SER A 91 12.31 -3.69 4.44
C SER A 91 13.27 -4.84 4.81
N ALA A 92 13.62 -4.92 6.09
CA ALA A 92 14.41 -6.05 6.60
C ALA A 92 13.69 -7.39 6.39
N ARG A 93 12.35 -7.39 6.52
CA ARG A 93 11.50 -8.57 6.24
C ARG A 93 11.60 -8.97 4.77
N GLU A 94 11.39 -8.02 3.84
CA GLU A 94 11.46 -8.29 2.40
C GLU A 94 12.83 -8.83 1.99
N LYS A 95 13.93 -8.22 2.48
CA LYS A 95 15.29 -8.68 2.20
C LYS A 95 15.51 -10.12 2.69
N ARG A 96 15.03 -10.46 3.87
CA ARG A 96 15.17 -11.81 4.46
C ARG A 96 14.40 -12.85 3.65
N VAL A 97 13.12 -12.59 3.34
CA VAL A 97 12.28 -13.53 2.59
C VAL A 97 12.80 -13.72 1.17
N MET A 98 13.12 -12.62 0.46
CA MET A 98 13.67 -12.70 -0.89
C MET A 98 15.03 -13.38 -0.96
N GLY A 99 15.84 -13.27 0.10
CA GLY A 99 17.16 -13.92 0.19
C GLY A 99 17.08 -15.44 0.33
N SER A 100 15.90 -16.01 0.62
CA SER A 100 15.67 -17.46 0.73
C SER A 100 15.21 -18.12 -0.58
N PHE A 101 14.93 -17.34 -1.64
CA PHE A 101 14.44 -17.89 -2.92
C PHE A 101 15.51 -18.66 -3.68
N GLU A 102 15.12 -19.76 -4.31
CA GLU A 102 15.94 -20.49 -5.29
C GLU A 102 16.09 -19.64 -6.57
N SER A 103 14.99 -19.02 -7.03
CA SER A 103 15.02 -18.12 -8.19
C SER A 103 13.89 -17.10 -8.17
N LEU A 104 14.13 -15.94 -8.81
CA LEU A 104 13.15 -14.90 -9.08
C LEU A 104 13.37 -14.37 -10.49
N ASP A 105 12.45 -14.70 -11.41
CA ASP A 105 12.49 -14.29 -12.81
C ASP A 105 11.49 -13.15 -13.06
N ARG A 106 12.00 -11.95 -13.37
CA ARG A 106 11.22 -10.74 -13.56
C ARG A 106 11.30 -10.28 -15.01
N LYS A 107 10.16 -10.29 -15.70
CA LYS A 107 10.05 -9.88 -17.11
C LYS A 107 9.07 -8.74 -17.26
N ILE A 108 9.29 -7.87 -18.25
CA ILE A 108 8.40 -6.76 -18.62
C ILE A 108 8.05 -6.89 -20.08
N TYR A 109 6.75 -6.69 -20.35
CA TYR A 109 6.19 -6.81 -21.69
C TYR A 109 5.31 -5.61 -22.01
N SER A 110 5.37 -5.09 -23.23
CA SER A 110 4.39 -4.13 -23.77
C SER A 110 3.14 -4.84 -24.27
N LEU A 111 1.96 -4.31 -23.97
CA LEU A 111 0.70 -4.81 -24.50
C LEU A 111 0.62 -4.51 -26.00
N PHE A 112 0.30 -5.51 -26.78
CA PHE A 112 0.21 -5.43 -28.24
C PHE A 112 -1.24 -5.54 -28.73
N SER A 113 -1.99 -6.53 -28.20
CA SER A 113 -3.36 -6.83 -28.62
C SER A 113 -4.14 -7.46 -27.47
N GLU A 114 -5.43 -7.16 -27.39
CA GLU A 114 -6.36 -7.78 -26.45
C GLU A 114 -7.68 -8.12 -27.12
N ARG A 115 -8.22 -9.29 -26.80
CA ARG A 115 -9.56 -9.72 -27.16
C ARG A 115 -10.20 -10.43 -25.97
N SER A 116 -11.43 -10.02 -25.61
CA SER A 116 -12.18 -10.58 -24.48
C SER A 116 -13.61 -10.94 -24.87
N LYS A 117 -14.18 -11.92 -24.13
CA LYS A 117 -15.58 -12.36 -24.28
C LYS A 117 -16.55 -11.23 -23.94
N THR A 118 -16.27 -10.49 -22.88
CA THR A 118 -17.02 -9.33 -22.45
C THR A 118 -16.17 -8.08 -22.64
N PRO A 119 -16.65 -7.03 -23.35
CA PRO A 119 -15.91 -5.78 -23.48
C PRO A 119 -15.52 -5.19 -22.11
N GLY A 120 -14.26 -4.79 -21.97
CA GLY A 120 -13.75 -4.22 -20.71
C GLY A 120 -13.50 -5.22 -19.59
N TYR A 121 -13.47 -6.54 -19.88
CA TYR A 121 -13.10 -7.54 -18.88
C TYR A 121 -11.68 -7.29 -18.38
N SER A 122 -11.54 -7.07 -17.07
CA SER A 122 -10.26 -6.75 -16.40
C SER A 122 -9.88 -7.75 -15.28
N GLY A 123 -10.74 -8.74 -15.03
CA GLY A 123 -10.50 -9.74 -13.99
C GLY A 123 -9.42 -10.76 -14.36
N PRO A 124 -8.86 -11.47 -13.37
CA PRO A 124 -8.03 -12.65 -13.63
C PRO A 124 -8.88 -13.81 -14.14
N GLY A 125 -8.27 -14.70 -14.93
CA GLY A 125 -8.84 -16.02 -15.13
C GLY A 125 -8.62 -16.90 -13.89
N ALA A 126 -9.60 -17.74 -13.56
CA ALA A 126 -9.38 -18.77 -12.54
C ALA A 126 -8.27 -19.74 -12.96
N VAL A 127 -8.16 -19.98 -14.27
CA VAL A 127 -7.05 -20.70 -14.91
C VAL A 127 -6.46 -19.81 -15.99
N THR A 128 -5.13 -19.71 -16.03
CA THR A 128 -4.40 -18.93 -17.03
C THR A 128 -3.37 -19.81 -17.75
N ALA A 129 -3.45 -19.82 -19.07
CA ALA A 129 -2.41 -20.42 -19.93
C ALA A 129 -1.52 -19.30 -20.50
N ALA A 130 -0.25 -19.29 -20.12
CA ALA A 130 0.75 -18.36 -20.62
C ALA A 130 1.67 -19.07 -21.63
N VAL A 131 1.70 -18.56 -22.85
CA VAL A 131 2.50 -19.15 -23.95
C VAL A 131 3.46 -18.11 -24.46
N SER A 132 4.76 -18.30 -24.23
CA SER A 132 5.80 -17.50 -24.86
C SER A 132 6.34 -18.19 -26.11
N MET A 133 6.56 -17.43 -27.17
CA MET A 133 7.13 -17.87 -28.43
C MET A 133 8.21 -16.88 -28.88
N THR A 134 9.37 -17.38 -29.25
CA THR A 134 10.44 -16.58 -29.83
C THR A 134 10.35 -16.62 -31.34
N ILE A 135 10.26 -15.45 -31.97
CA ILE A 135 10.05 -15.25 -33.41
C ILE A 135 11.17 -14.40 -33.95
N LYS A 136 11.62 -14.65 -35.17
CA LYS A 136 12.55 -13.74 -35.87
C LYS A 136 11.83 -12.41 -36.18
N GLU A 137 12.51 -11.29 -36.03
CA GLU A 137 11.90 -9.95 -36.28
C GLU A 137 11.29 -9.83 -37.66
N GLY A 138 11.89 -10.49 -38.69
CA GLY A 138 11.40 -10.48 -40.07
C GLY A 138 10.08 -11.22 -40.25
N ASP A 139 9.75 -12.15 -39.37
CA ASP A 139 8.58 -13.03 -39.45
C ASP A 139 7.40 -12.58 -38.58
N LEU A 140 7.57 -11.47 -37.81
CA LEU A 140 6.56 -10.99 -36.86
C LEU A 140 5.22 -10.64 -37.53
N GLU A 141 5.23 -10.06 -38.70
CA GLU A 141 4.00 -9.69 -39.43
C GLU A 141 3.18 -10.95 -39.79
N ALA A 142 3.83 -11.99 -40.32
CA ALA A 142 3.18 -13.25 -40.62
C ALA A 142 2.66 -13.98 -39.38
N PHE A 143 3.43 -13.94 -38.29
CA PHE A 143 3.04 -14.48 -36.98
C PHE A 143 1.83 -13.76 -36.39
N ASP A 144 1.83 -12.42 -36.43
CA ASP A 144 0.72 -11.61 -35.92
C ASP A 144 -0.55 -11.83 -36.73
N LYS A 145 -0.43 -11.92 -38.08
CA LYS A 145 -1.56 -12.18 -38.97
C LYS A 145 -2.21 -13.53 -38.66
N TRP A 146 -1.44 -14.60 -38.51
CA TRP A 146 -1.97 -15.89 -38.08
C TRP A 146 -2.72 -15.81 -36.76
N TYR A 147 -2.14 -15.13 -35.77
CA TYR A 147 -2.73 -15.00 -34.43
C TYR A 147 -4.09 -14.29 -34.48
N GLU A 148 -4.19 -13.17 -35.19
CA GLU A 148 -5.39 -12.34 -35.24
C GLU A 148 -6.49 -12.92 -36.15
N GLU A 149 -6.11 -13.46 -37.29
CA GLU A 149 -7.09 -13.93 -38.27
C GLU A 149 -7.61 -15.36 -37.99
N GLU A 150 -6.83 -16.20 -37.34
CA GLU A 150 -7.24 -17.58 -37.06
C GLU A 150 -7.19 -17.92 -35.56
N HIS A 151 -6.00 -17.81 -34.92
CA HIS A 151 -5.74 -18.53 -33.68
C HIS A 151 -6.58 -18.03 -32.51
N VAL A 152 -6.67 -16.72 -32.29
CA VAL A 152 -7.50 -16.14 -31.20
C VAL A 152 -8.98 -16.46 -31.44
N GLY A 153 -9.44 -16.42 -32.69
CA GLY A 153 -10.81 -16.80 -33.05
C GLY A 153 -11.14 -18.25 -32.75
N MET A 154 -10.18 -19.14 -32.91
CA MET A 154 -10.33 -20.55 -32.53
C MET A 154 -10.30 -20.76 -31.02
N LEU A 155 -9.36 -20.08 -30.30
CA LEU A 155 -9.24 -20.15 -28.84
C LEU A 155 -10.51 -19.61 -28.17
N SER A 156 -11.14 -18.57 -28.72
CA SER A 156 -12.36 -17.99 -28.15
C SER A 156 -13.58 -18.92 -28.17
N LYS A 157 -13.53 -20.03 -28.92
CA LYS A 157 -14.57 -21.06 -28.93
C LYS A 157 -14.40 -22.11 -27.83
N ILE A 158 -13.27 -22.13 -27.15
CA ILE A 158 -13.01 -23.05 -26.04
C ILE A 158 -13.96 -22.70 -24.89
N PRO A 159 -14.74 -23.67 -24.35
CA PRO A 159 -15.59 -23.41 -23.18
C PRO A 159 -14.82 -22.77 -22.05
N GLY A 160 -15.41 -21.75 -21.42
CA GLY A 160 -14.78 -21.01 -20.32
C GLY A 160 -13.71 -19.99 -20.72
N TRP A 161 -13.44 -19.79 -22.02
CA TRP A 161 -12.52 -18.72 -22.44
C TRP A 161 -13.09 -17.33 -22.07
N LEU A 162 -12.23 -16.49 -21.46
CA LEU A 162 -12.58 -15.15 -21.00
C LEU A 162 -11.86 -14.06 -21.80
N ARG A 163 -10.54 -14.23 -22.00
CA ARG A 163 -9.71 -13.21 -22.63
C ARG A 163 -8.41 -13.81 -23.18
N THR A 164 -7.88 -13.18 -24.22
CA THR A 164 -6.51 -13.35 -24.73
C THR A 164 -5.83 -12.00 -24.81
N ARG A 165 -4.67 -11.87 -24.19
CA ARG A 165 -3.79 -10.71 -24.28
C ARG A 165 -2.47 -11.12 -24.92
N ARG A 166 -1.93 -10.25 -25.79
CA ARG A 166 -0.69 -10.50 -26.51
C ARG A 166 0.31 -9.38 -26.23
N PHE A 167 1.54 -9.78 -25.97
CA PHE A 167 2.58 -8.88 -25.50
C PHE A 167 3.90 -9.10 -26.25
N ARG A 168 4.76 -8.06 -26.23
CA ARG A 168 6.15 -8.11 -26.69
C ARG A 168 7.10 -7.90 -25.51
N MET A 169 8.14 -8.72 -25.40
CA MET A 169 9.14 -8.58 -24.35
C MET A 169 9.94 -7.29 -24.52
N LEU A 170 10.08 -6.54 -23.43
CA LEU A 170 10.93 -5.35 -23.32
C LEU A 170 12.12 -5.58 -22.42
N VAL A 171 11.94 -6.35 -21.34
CA VAL A 171 13.00 -6.69 -20.38
C VAL A 171 12.93 -8.19 -20.12
N GLY A 172 13.99 -8.89 -20.48
CA GLY A 172 14.20 -10.29 -20.16
C GLY A 172 14.58 -10.49 -18.69
N GLY A 173 14.14 -11.60 -18.11
CA GLY A 173 14.48 -11.98 -16.74
C GLY A 173 15.84 -12.65 -16.62
N ILE A 174 15.91 -13.76 -15.88
CA ILE A 174 17.15 -14.52 -15.65
C ILE A 174 17.79 -15.01 -16.98
N LYS A 175 16.94 -15.40 -17.94
CA LYS A 175 17.43 -15.85 -19.25
C LYS A 175 17.91 -14.70 -20.15
N GLY A 176 17.69 -13.44 -19.76
CA GLY A 176 17.97 -12.25 -20.55
C GLY A 176 17.02 -12.04 -21.73
N MET A 177 17.39 -11.12 -22.61
CA MET A 177 16.68 -10.86 -23.86
C MET A 177 16.96 -11.97 -24.89
N PRO A 178 16.02 -12.26 -25.81
CA PRO A 178 16.31 -13.10 -26.97
C PRO A 178 17.53 -12.60 -27.76
N PRO A 179 18.20 -13.48 -28.51
CA PRO A 179 19.28 -13.08 -29.40
C PRO A 179 18.88 -11.93 -30.35
N ALA A 180 19.87 -11.14 -30.81
CA ALA A 180 19.62 -10.05 -31.75
C ALA A 180 18.87 -10.55 -32.99
N GLY A 181 17.86 -9.80 -33.44
CA GLY A 181 16.99 -10.17 -34.56
C GLY A 181 15.86 -11.16 -34.20
N GLN A 182 15.66 -11.42 -32.89
CA GLN A 182 14.56 -12.23 -32.38
C GLN A 182 13.76 -11.46 -31.33
N VAL A 183 12.47 -11.77 -31.22
CA VAL A 183 11.54 -11.16 -30.27
C VAL A 183 10.75 -12.26 -29.54
N GLU A 184 10.66 -12.19 -28.22
CA GLU A 184 9.73 -13.01 -27.44
C GLU A 184 8.35 -12.37 -27.44
N CYS A 185 7.37 -13.13 -27.89
CA CYS A 185 5.94 -12.83 -27.91
C CYS A 185 5.27 -13.67 -26.83
N LEU A 186 4.65 -13.01 -25.85
CA LEU A 186 3.85 -13.69 -24.83
C LEU A 186 2.37 -13.58 -25.16
N ALA A 187 1.64 -14.69 -25.10
CA ALA A 187 0.19 -14.71 -25.09
C ALA A 187 -0.31 -15.25 -23.75
N VAL A 188 -1.24 -14.54 -23.15
CA VAL A 188 -1.88 -14.89 -21.88
C VAL A 188 -3.35 -15.13 -22.16
N HIS A 189 -3.83 -16.34 -21.90
CA HIS A 189 -5.20 -16.77 -22.11
C HIS A 189 -5.85 -17.06 -20.77
N ASP A 190 -6.89 -16.29 -20.44
CA ASP A 190 -7.63 -16.39 -19.19
C ASP A 190 -8.91 -17.21 -19.40
N PHE A 191 -9.18 -18.15 -18.48
CA PHE A 191 -10.31 -19.07 -18.51
C PHE A 191 -11.05 -19.09 -17.16
N GLU A 192 -12.33 -19.48 -17.21
CA GLU A 192 -13.12 -19.85 -16.04
C GLU A 192 -12.52 -21.11 -15.35
N ALA A 193 -12.96 -21.39 -14.11
CA ALA A 193 -12.51 -22.58 -13.38
C ALA A 193 -12.89 -23.88 -14.13
N GLU A 194 -14.14 -23.94 -14.60
CA GLU A 194 -14.62 -25.00 -15.50
C GLU A 194 -14.37 -24.55 -16.93
N ASN A 195 -13.48 -25.24 -17.64
CA ASN A 195 -13.08 -24.85 -18.98
C ASN A 195 -12.76 -26.05 -19.87
N GLY A 196 -12.66 -25.77 -21.17
CA GLY A 196 -12.39 -26.76 -22.21
C GLY A 196 -10.92 -26.89 -22.61
N LEU A 197 -9.96 -26.45 -21.77
CA LEU A 197 -8.54 -26.70 -22.02
C LEU A 197 -8.26 -28.20 -22.11
N ASN A 198 -7.46 -28.59 -23.14
CA ASN A 198 -7.18 -29.95 -23.51
C ASN A 198 -8.40 -30.75 -24.08
N GLY A 199 -9.57 -30.14 -24.21
CA GLY A 199 -10.76 -30.68 -24.82
C GLY A 199 -10.77 -30.57 -26.36
N PRO A 200 -11.89 -30.97 -27.03
CA PRO A 200 -11.99 -31.00 -28.48
C PRO A 200 -11.73 -29.64 -29.16
N GLU A 201 -12.29 -28.55 -28.62
CA GLU A 201 -12.14 -27.21 -29.18
C GLU A 201 -10.68 -26.72 -29.08
N HIS A 202 -10.01 -27.02 -27.94
CA HIS A 202 -8.58 -26.73 -27.80
C HIS A 202 -7.74 -27.53 -28.78
N GLN A 203 -8.04 -28.83 -28.96
CA GLN A 203 -7.37 -29.67 -29.95
C GLN A 203 -7.58 -29.13 -31.37
N ALA A 204 -8.81 -28.74 -31.71
CA ALA A 204 -9.13 -28.12 -33.00
C ALA A 204 -8.31 -26.82 -33.22
N ALA A 205 -8.23 -25.95 -32.20
CA ALA A 205 -7.46 -24.72 -32.28
C ALA A 205 -5.95 -24.93 -32.40
N THR A 206 -5.45 -26.06 -31.92
CA THR A 206 -4.01 -26.39 -31.93
C THR A 206 -3.57 -27.31 -33.05
N ASN A 207 -4.47 -27.74 -33.93
CA ASN A 207 -4.17 -28.66 -35.04
C ASN A 207 -4.61 -28.12 -36.43
N THR A 208 -4.81 -26.80 -36.56
CA THR A 208 -5.08 -26.20 -37.87
C THR A 208 -3.84 -26.27 -38.78
N PRO A 209 -4.00 -26.43 -40.10
CA PRO A 209 -2.86 -26.40 -41.02
C PRO A 209 -2.01 -25.16 -40.90
N TRP A 210 -2.63 -23.98 -40.76
CA TRP A 210 -1.91 -22.72 -40.63
C TRP A 210 -1.09 -22.66 -39.34
N ARG A 211 -1.68 -23.13 -38.21
CA ARG A 211 -0.91 -23.21 -36.98
C ARG A 211 0.29 -24.14 -37.06
N LEU A 212 0.13 -25.31 -37.63
CA LEU A 212 1.22 -26.29 -37.81
C LEU A 212 2.35 -25.69 -38.65
N GLU A 213 2.02 -25.04 -39.76
CA GLU A 213 2.98 -24.33 -40.60
C GLU A 213 3.67 -23.17 -39.83
N THR A 214 2.92 -22.37 -39.04
CA THR A 214 3.48 -21.28 -38.23
C THR A 214 4.45 -21.83 -37.20
N MET A 215 4.09 -22.92 -36.49
CA MET A 215 4.97 -23.51 -35.48
C MET A 215 6.26 -24.06 -36.11
N GLU A 216 6.19 -24.64 -37.26
CA GLU A 216 7.36 -25.22 -37.96
C GLU A 216 8.28 -24.15 -38.54
N LYS A 217 7.69 -23.10 -39.18
CA LYS A 217 8.46 -22.15 -39.99
C LYS A 217 8.87 -20.89 -39.25
N LEU A 218 8.04 -20.38 -38.29
CA LEU A 218 8.22 -19.08 -37.69
C LEU A 218 8.69 -19.14 -36.23
N VAL A 219 8.38 -20.21 -35.49
CA VAL A 219 8.67 -20.30 -34.05
C VAL A 219 10.05 -20.92 -33.82
N VAL A 220 10.94 -20.17 -33.25
CA VAL A 220 12.31 -20.58 -32.89
C VAL A 220 12.34 -21.33 -31.55
N ALA A 221 11.58 -20.86 -30.57
CA ALA A 221 11.45 -21.47 -29.26
C ALA A 221 10.04 -21.22 -28.71
N ARG A 222 9.57 -22.12 -27.85
CA ARG A 222 8.26 -22.03 -27.22
C ARG A 222 8.31 -22.56 -25.80
N GLU A 223 7.62 -21.85 -24.91
CA GLU A 223 7.37 -22.28 -23.54
C GLU A 223 5.85 -22.10 -23.25
N ARG A 224 5.23 -23.05 -22.56
CA ARG A 224 3.83 -22.98 -22.13
C ARG A 224 3.76 -23.28 -20.65
N ARG A 225 3.08 -22.41 -19.92
CA ARG A 225 2.82 -22.54 -18.48
C ARG A 225 1.32 -22.52 -18.23
N GLU A 226 0.89 -23.28 -17.23
CA GLU A 226 -0.48 -23.25 -16.73
C GLU A 226 -0.50 -22.87 -15.26
N TRP A 227 -1.42 -21.96 -14.92
CA TRP A 227 -1.51 -21.34 -13.64
C TRP A 227 -2.94 -21.35 -13.11
N ALA A 228 -3.13 -21.71 -11.83
CA ALA A 228 -4.36 -21.46 -11.10
C ALA A 228 -4.27 -20.13 -10.36
N HIS A 229 -5.32 -19.33 -10.42
CA HIS A 229 -5.41 -18.09 -9.66
C HIS A 229 -5.42 -18.39 -8.16
N HIS A 230 -4.61 -17.65 -7.41
CA HIS A 230 -4.47 -17.82 -5.97
C HIS A 230 -5.04 -16.64 -5.19
N LEU A 231 -4.72 -15.41 -5.59
CA LEU A 231 -5.10 -14.19 -4.90
C LEU A 231 -5.06 -12.98 -5.83
N THR A 232 -6.06 -12.09 -5.74
CA THR A 232 -6.01 -10.74 -6.31
C THR A 232 -5.72 -9.72 -5.22
N PHE A 233 -4.74 -8.85 -5.43
CA PHE A 233 -4.48 -7.71 -4.55
C PHE A 233 -5.51 -6.61 -4.80
N SER A 234 -5.95 -5.95 -3.72
CA SER A 234 -6.88 -4.82 -3.80
C SER A 234 -6.25 -3.53 -3.31
N ALA A 235 -6.38 -2.46 -4.09
CA ALA A 235 -6.00 -1.11 -3.68
C ALA A 235 -7.10 -0.40 -2.89
N LEU A 236 -8.35 -0.83 -3.03
CA LEU A 236 -9.54 -0.15 -2.46
C LEU A 236 -9.94 -0.68 -1.08
N LYS A 237 -9.74 -1.98 -0.83
CA LYS A 237 -10.02 -2.64 0.45
C LYS A 237 -8.88 -3.60 0.78
N GLU A 238 -7.76 -3.04 1.19
CA GLU A 238 -6.63 -3.87 1.57
C GLU A 238 -6.72 -4.30 3.03
N PRO A 239 -6.34 -5.54 3.34
CA PRO A 239 -6.09 -5.91 4.72
C PRO A 239 -4.97 -5.04 5.29
N PRO A 240 -4.91 -4.85 6.61
CA PRO A 240 -3.77 -4.18 7.24
C PRO A 240 -2.46 -4.82 6.81
N SER A 241 -1.51 -3.98 6.43
CA SER A 241 -0.15 -4.39 6.03
C SER A 241 0.87 -3.90 7.06
N SER A 242 2.11 -4.34 6.96
CA SER A 242 3.17 -3.82 7.80
C SER A 242 4.48 -3.63 7.04
N VAL A 243 5.28 -2.66 7.50
CA VAL A 243 6.68 -2.49 7.10
C VAL A 243 7.56 -2.50 8.35
N LEU A 244 8.77 -3.04 8.22
CA LEU A 244 9.78 -2.90 9.27
C LEU A 244 10.66 -1.70 8.94
N THR A 245 10.87 -0.84 9.92
CA THR A 245 11.85 0.25 9.85
C THR A 245 13.28 -0.29 9.78
N THR A 246 14.24 0.57 9.57
CA THR A 246 15.66 0.17 9.48
C THR A 246 16.22 -0.36 10.80
N ASP A 247 15.64 0.06 11.93
CA ASP A 247 15.97 -0.40 13.28
C ASP A 247 15.07 -1.55 13.77
N GLY A 248 14.15 -2.04 12.94
CA GLY A 248 13.34 -3.23 13.18
C GLY A 248 11.97 -3.01 13.83
N ALA A 249 11.55 -1.75 14.05
CA ALA A 249 10.20 -1.46 14.53
C ALA A 249 9.15 -1.79 13.44
N GLU A 250 8.05 -2.41 13.84
CA GLU A 250 6.93 -2.71 12.93
C GLU A 250 5.95 -1.56 12.88
N LEU A 251 5.72 -1.02 11.69
CA LEU A 251 4.67 -0.04 11.40
C LEU A 251 3.52 -0.77 10.68
N ARG A 252 2.50 -1.19 11.44
CA ARG A 252 1.27 -1.73 10.83
C ARG A 252 0.44 -0.58 10.30
N PHE A 253 -0.08 -0.74 9.09
CA PHE A 253 -0.85 0.31 8.44
C PHE A 253 -1.98 -0.24 7.60
N GLN A 254 -2.93 0.64 7.27
CA GLN A 254 -3.99 0.40 6.30
C GLN A 254 -4.07 1.59 5.35
N MET A 255 -4.05 1.31 4.06
CA MET A 255 -4.18 2.32 3.02
C MET A 255 -5.38 1.96 2.14
N GLU A 256 -6.33 2.91 1.99
CA GLU A 256 -7.61 2.67 1.31
C GLU A 256 -8.02 3.87 0.47
N GLY A 257 -8.75 3.62 -0.59
CA GLY A 257 -9.27 4.63 -1.51
C GLY A 257 -8.64 4.55 -2.90
N ASN A 258 -9.09 5.43 -3.81
CA ASN A 258 -8.61 5.43 -5.18
C ASN A 258 -7.09 5.77 -5.22
N PRO A 259 -6.25 4.98 -5.90
CA PRO A 259 -4.81 5.24 -6.02
C PRO A 259 -4.43 6.62 -6.54
N SER A 260 -5.30 7.26 -7.33
CA SER A 260 -5.07 8.60 -7.88
C SER A 260 -5.51 9.75 -6.97
N ASP A 261 -6.25 9.47 -5.89
CA ASP A 261 -6.71 10.50 -4.97
C ASP A 261 -5.56 11.02 -4.07
N PRO A 262 -5.62 12.29 -3.66
CA PRO A 262 -4.66 12.85 -2.71
C PRO A 262 -4.66 12.09 -1.38
N VAL A 263 -3.48 11.85 -0.80
CA VAL A 263 -3.34 11.04 0.41
C VAL A 263 -3.47 11.88 1.67
N VAL A 264 -4.39 11.49 2.57
CA VAL A 264 -4.46 11.99 3.95
C VAL A 264 -3.93 10.92 4.89
N VAL A 265 -2.91 11.26 5.66
CA VAL A 265 -2.29 10.39 6.68
C VAL A 265 -2.90 10.68 8.04
N MET A 266 -3.17 9.63 8.84
CA MET A 266 -3.71 9.76 10.19
C MET A 266 -2.77 9.12 11.21
N VAL A 267 -2.41 9.89 12.25
CA VAL A 267 -1.45 9.53 13.29
C VAL A 267 -2.14 9.44 14.63
N ASN A 268 -1.97 8.31 15.32
CA ASN A 268 -2.71 7.95 16.52
C ASN A 268 -2.27 8.70 17.78
N SER A 269 -3.15 8.70 18.79
CA SER A 269 -2.76 8.98 20.18
C SER A 269 -1.93 7.83 20.76
N ILE A 270 -1.18 8.10 21.83
CA ILE A 270 -0.57 7.03 22.64
C ILE A 270 -1.63 6.01 23.09
N LEU A 271 -1.26 4.75 23.27
CA LEU A 271 -2.14 3.64 23.69
C LEU A 271 -3.25 3.27 22.71
N THR A 272 -3.35 3.93 21.55
CA THR A 272 -4.38 3.62 20.54
C THR A 272 -3.78 3.07 19.25
N ASN A 273 -4.59 2.41 18.45
CA ASN A 273 -4.21 1.93 17.13
C ASN A 273 -4.97 2.70 16.02
N PHE A 274 -4.62 2.44 14.79
CA PHE A 274 -5.16 3.17 13.63
C PHE A 274 -6.68 3.06 13.48
N SER A 275 -7.35 2.14 14.17
CA SER A 275 -8.81 2.00 14.08
C SER A 275 -9.60 3.11 14.80
N ILE A 276 -8.93 3.98 15.57
CA ILE A 276 -9.59 5.22 16.07
C ILE A 276 -10.00 6.14 14.93
N TRP A 277 -9.46 5.95 13.74
CA TRP A 277 -9.69 6.76 12.56
C TRP A 277 -10.68 6.12 11.56
N ASP A 278 -11.35 4.99 11.89
CA ASP A 278 -12.19 4.25 10.94
C ASP A 278 -13.27 5.13 10.30
N ASP A 279 -14.01 5.89 11.11
CA ASP A 279 -15.12 6.74 10.64
C ASP A 279 -14.60 7.95 9.86
N VAL A 280 -13.50 8.58 10.32
CA VAL A 280 -12.84 9.68 9.61
C VAL A 280 -12.34 9.21 8.25
N ALA A 281 -11.70 8.06 8.19
CA ALA A 281 -11.22 7.49 6.93
C ALA A 281 -12.38 7.16 5.98
N ALA A 282 -13.50 6.64 6.49
CA ALA A 282 -14.68 6.38 5.68
C ALA A 282 -15.28 7.68 5.11
N ALA A 283 -15.40 8.72 5.93
CA ALA A 283 -15.93 10.03 5.51
C ALA A 283 -15.03 10.71 4.45
N LEU A 284 -13.71 10.63 4.61
CA LEU A 284 -12.76 11.18 3.63
C LEU A 284 -12.79 10.42 2.29
N ARG A 285 -12.92 9.09 2.33
CA ARG A 285 -13.02 8.29 1.08
C ARG A 285 -14.33 8.48 0.33
N SER A 286 -15.43 8.71 1.06
CA SER A 286 -16.75 8.95 0.45
C SER A 286 -16.93 10.38 -0.06
N GLY A 287 -16.12 11.33 0.39
CA GLY A 287 -16.30 12.76 0.10
C GLY A 287 -17.47 13.42 0.86
N THR A 288 -18.11 12.71 1.79
CA THR A 288 -19.33 13.18 2.47
C THR A 288 -19.10 14.48 3.24
N ALA A 289 -17.95 14.62 3.90
CA ALA A 289 -17.62 15.79 4.71
C ALA A 289 -16.71 16.81 3.99
N THR A 290 -16.39 16.60 2.72
CA THR A 290 -15.39 17.37 1.96
C THR A 290 -15.93 17.92 0.65
N ASN A 291 -17.24 18.24 0.62
CA ASN A 291 -17.95 18.78 -0.56
C ASN A 291 -17.73 17.92 -1.83
N GLY A 292 -17.73 16.61 -1.68
CA GLY A 292 -17.56 15.65 -2.77
C GLY A 292 -16.12 15.35 -3.17
N LYS A 293 -15.11 16.00 -2.57
CA LYS A 293 -13.71 15.61 -2.77
C LYS A 293 -13.42 14.29 -2.04
N THR A 294 -12.86 13.33 -2.75
CA THR A 294 -12.40 12.07 -2.19
C THR A 294 -10.91 12.09 -1.90
N TYR A 295 -10.51 11.34 -0.88
CA TYR A 295 -9.12 11.20 -0.47
C TYR A 295 -8.76 9.75 -0.30
N ARG A 296 -7.53 9.40 -0.68
CA ARG A 296 -6.91 8.15 -0.28
C ARG A 296 -6.41 8.28 1.16
N THR A 297 -6.74 7.32 2.02
CA THR A 297 -6.41 7.39 3.44
C THR A 297 -5.30 6.43 3.79
N LEU A 298 -4.30 6.89 4.56
CA LEU A 298 -3.24 6.09 5.15
C LEU A 298 -3.32 6.21 6.67
N ARG A 299 -3.60 5.11 7.36
CA ARG A 299 -3.65 5.01 8.81
C ARG A 299 -2.59 4.03 9.28
N TYR A 300 -1.85 4.33 10.33
CA TYR A 300 -0.81 3.44 10.82
C TYR A 300 -0.68 3.46 12.34
N ASN A 301 -0.19 2.37 12.89
CA ASN A 301 0.24 2.33 14.28
C ASN A 301 1.65 2.90 14.37
N SER A 302 1.84 3.91 15.20
CA SER A 302 3.17 4.38 15.57
C SER A 302 3.93 3.26 16.29
N ARG A 303 5.26 3.29 16.25
CA ARG A 303 6.09 2.36 17.03
C ARG A 303 5.66 2.31 18.50
N GLY A 304 5.86 1.19 19.15
CA GLY A 304 5.52 1.00 20.55
C GLY A 304 4.06 0.62 20.82
N TYR A 305 3.25 0.37 19.79
CA TYR A 305 1.92 -0.21 20.02
C TYR A 305 1.94 -1.73 20.12
N SER A 306 2.77 -2.44 19.34
CA SER A 306 2.88 -3.90 19.36
C SER A 306 4.08 -4.39 20.20
N GLN A 307 4.01 -5.64 20.68
CA GLN A 307 5.10 -6.26 21.48
C GLN A 307 6.38 -6.55 20.68
N GLN A 308 6.34 -6.45 19.35
CA GLN A 308 7.49 -6.77 18.50
C GLN A 308 8.57 -5.67 18.44
N ASP A 309 8.31 -4.54 19.09
CA ASP A 309 9.18 -3.36 19.05
C ASP A 309 10.30 -3.37 20.12
N ALA A 310 10.47 -4.45 20.89
CA ALA A 310 11.36 -4.52 22.06
C ALA A 310 12.86 -4.25 21.76
N ASN A 311 13.28 -4.29 20.50
CA ASN A 311 14.68 -4.03 20.08
C ASN A 311 14.85 -2.74 19.29
N SER A 312 13.82 -1.92 19.18
CA SER A 312 13.89 -0.66 18.43
C SER A 312 14.55 0.45 19.26
N ASN A 313 14.99 1.52 18.57
CA ASN A 313 15.51 2.70 19.25
C ASN A 313 14.46 3.33 20.18
N PRO A 314 14.86 3.95 21.30
CA PRO A 314 13.93 4.68 22.18
C PRO A 314 13.10 5.72 21.41
N THR A 315 11.80 5.74 21.67
CA THR A 315 10.88 6.63 20.96
C THR A 315 11.19 8.09 21.26
N ARG A 316 11.23 8.91 20.21
CA ARG A 316 11.35 10.37 20.25
C ARG A 316 10.52 10.96 19.11
N PHE A 317 10.04 12.18 19.23
CA PHE A 317 9.22 12.80 18.18
C PHE A 317 9.95 12.94 16.84
N ASP A 318 11.27 13.17 16.85
CA ASP A 318 12.07 13.17 15.62
C ASP A 318 12.03 11.80 14.94
N LEU A 319 12.15 10.72 15.72
CA LEU A 319 12.08 9.35 15.19
C LEU A 319 10.67 9.01 14.69
N LEU A 320 9.60 9.46 15.37
CA LEU A 320 8.23 9.27 14.90
C LEU A 320 7.96 10.00 13.57
N ALA A 321 8.55 11.18 13.39
CA ALA A 321 8.47 11.91 12.12
C ALA A 321 9.26 11.20 11.01
N ASP A 322 10.46 10.68 11.31
CA ASP A 322 11.29 9.94 10.36
C ASP A 322 10.65 8.58 10.00
N ASP A 323 9.97 7.90 10.94
CA ASP A 323 9.17 6.69 10.68
C ASP A 323 8.03 6.97 9.70
N LEU A 324 7.35 8.10 9.84
CA LEU A 324 6.29 8.49 8.91
C LEU A 324 6.87 8.77 7.52
N GLU A 325 8.00 9.46 7.42
CA GLU A 325 8.70 9.69 6.14
C GLU A 325 9.07 8.37 5.49
N TYR A 326 9.66 7.45 6.27
CA TYR A 326 10.00 6.10 5.81
C TYR A 326 8.76 5.33 5.32
N LEU A 327 7.64 5.37 6.08
CA LEU A 327 6.40 4.73 5.67
C LEU A 327 5.88 5.29 4.35
N LEU A 328 5.84 6.63 4.19
CA LEU A 328 5.41 7.27 2.94
C LEU A 328 6.25 6.80 1.75
N ASP A 329 7.56 6.73 1.92
CA ASP A 329 8.45 6.20 0.89
C ASP A 329 8.16 4.73 0.55
N ARG A 330 7.91 3.90 1.56
CA ARG A 330 7.59 2.48 1.37
C ARG A 330 6.25 2.24 0.69
N VAL A 331 5.25 3.09 0.94
CA VAL A 331 3.93 2.98 0.29
C VAL A 331 3.82 3.77 -1.02
N GLY A 332 4.92 4.37 -1.50
CA GLY A 332 4.95 5.07 -2.77
C GLY A 332 4.27 6.44 -2.76
N VAL A 333 4.16 7.09 -1.62
CA VAL A 333 3.61 8.45 -1.47
C VAL A 333 4.76 9.46 -1.43
N GLU A 334 4.90 10.27 -2.47
CA GLU A 334 5.94 11.31 -2.54
C GLU A 334 5.69 12.46 -1.57
N SER A 335 4.44 12.90 -1.49
CA SER A 335 3.99 13.94 -0.58
C SER A 335 2.53 13.68 -0.17
N ALA A 336 2.24 13.76 1.13
CA ALA A 336 0.88 13.68 1.64
C ALA A 336 0.14 15.01 1.38
N HIS A 337 -1.15 14.94 1.03
CA HIS A 337 -2.01 16.13 0.98
C HIS A 337 -2.16 16.74 2.37
N ALA A 338 -2.37 15.89 3.38
CA ALA A 338 -2.40 16.32 4.77
C ALA A 338 -1.87 15.22 5.71
N VAL A 339 -1.28 15.63 6.83
CA VAL A 339 -0.98 14.77 7.98
C VAL A 339 -1.86 15.23 9.13
N LEU A 340 -2.78 14.37 9.56
CA LEU A 340 -3.75 14.58 10.65
C LEU A 340 -3.33 13.74 11.85
N GLY A 341 -3.16 14.32 13.01
CA GLY A 341 -2.79 13.59 14.23
C GLY A 341 -3.50 14.09 15.47
N VAL A 342 -3.68 13.20 16.45
CA VAL A 342 -4.28 13.53 17.74
C VAL A 342 -3.30 13.23 18.87
N SER A 343 -3.20 14.12 19.88
CA SER A 343 -2.34 13.93 21.06
C SER A 343 -0.87 13.73 20.65
N MET A 344 -0.26 12.58 20.97
CA MET A 344 1.08 12.22 20.47
C MET A 344 1.18 12.32 18.94
N GLY A 345 0.13 11.91 18.23
CA GLY A 345 0.03 12.06 16.78
C GLY A 345 -0.05 13.51 16.33
N GLY A 346 -0.67 14.40 17.11
CA GLY A 346 -0.71 15.85 16.85
C GLY A 346 0.68 16.48 16.92
N VAL A 347 1.45 16.14 17.96
CA VAL A 347 2.87 16.55 18.06
C VAL A 347 3.68 16.00 16.89
N THR A 348 3.44 14.73 16.52
CA THR A 348 4.12 14.11 15.37
C THR A 348 3.79 14.85 14.07
N ALA A 349 2.54 15.27 13.84
CA ALA A 349 2.15 16.03 12.65
C ALA A 349 2.84 17.39 12.57
N ILE A 350 2.93 18.13 13.69
CA ILE A 350 3.66 19.40 13.76
C ILE A 350 5.16 19.15 13.50
N ASN A 351 5.77 18.17 14.17
CA ASN A 351 7.19 17.88 14.00
C ASN A 351 7.52 17.36 12.60
N PHE A 352 6.59 16.65 11.96
CA PHE A 352 6.71 16.23 10.56
C PHE A 352 6.74 17.44 9.62
N ALA A 353 5.89 18.45 9.86
CA ALA A 353 5.90 19.71 9.10
C ALA A 353 7.21 20.50 9.30
N ILE A 354 7.82 20.41 10.47
CA ILE A 354 9.14 21.03 10.77
C ILE A 354 10.27 20.28 10.01
N ARG A 355 10.31 18.96 10.09
CA ARG A 355 11.43 18.14 9.61
C ARG A 355 11.37 17.79 8.13
N HIS A 356 10.16 17.54 7.62
CA HIS A 356 9.90 17.05 6.27
C HIS A 356 8.89 17.93 5.50
N PRO A 357 9.10 19.27 5.43
CA PRO A 357 8.11 20.20 4.84
C PRO A 357 7.79 19.92 3.38
N ALA A 358 8.69 19.29 2.63
CA ALA A 358 8.46 18.89 1.23
C ALA A 358 7.56 17.64 1.09
N LYS A 359 7.30 16.93 2.19
CA LYS A 359 6.56 15.66 2.20
C LYS A 359 5.08 15.81 2.56
N LEU A 360 4.61 17.05 2.80
CA LEU A 360 3.19 17.31 3.06
C LEU A 360 2.79 18.70 2.55
N SER A 361 1.49 18.86 2.21
CA SER A 361 0.93 20.17 1.82
C SER A 361 0.24 20.88 2.98
N LYS A 362 -0.27 20.14 3.96
CA LYS A 362 -1.02 20.65 5.12
C LYS A 362 -0.77 19.78 6.35
N PHE A 363 -0.92 20.32 7.56
CA PHE A 363 -1.03 19.51 8.76
C PHE A 363 -2.28 19.85 9.57
N ILE A 364 -2.79 18.87 10.32
CA ILE A 364 -3.89 19.02 11.27
C ILE A 364 -3.43 18.40 12.59
N ALA A 365 -3.34 19.20 13.64
CA ALA A 365 -2.90 18.73 14.96
C ALA A 365 -4.03 18.91 15.98
N CYS A 366 -4.44 17.80 16.59
CA CYS A 366 -5.56 17.75 17.51
C CYS A 366 -5.06 17.48 18.94
N ASP A 367 -5.62 18.19 19.91
CA ASP A 367 -5.52 17.93 21.34
C ASP A 367 -4.08 17.61 21.80
N CYS A 368 -3.12 18.46 21.47
CA CYS A 368 -1.71 18.24 21.76
C CYS A 368 -1.03 19.49 22.33
N ASN A 369 0.12 19.28 22.96
CA ASN A 369 1.05 20.35 23.37
C ASN A 369 2.24 20.41 22.40
N VAL A 370 3.04 21.47 22.47
CA VAL A 370 4.27 21.63 21.69
C VAL A 370 5.55 21.44 22.51
N ALA A 371 5.40 21.25 23.81
CA ALA A 371 6.53 20.96 24.70
C ALA A 371 6.06 20.20 25.95
N ALA A 372 6.95 19.40 26.50
CA ALA A 372 6.81 18.79 27.80
C ALA A 372 7.04 19.83 28.90
N GLY A 373 6.23 19.77 29.96
CA GLY A 373 6.42 20.57 31.17
C GLY A 373 6.62 19.67 32.41
N GLU A 374 7.19 20.22 33.51
CA GLU A 374 7.49 19.42 34.71
C GLU A 374 6.27 18.65 35.27
N ALA A 375 5.09 19.30 35.33
CA ALA A 375 3.86 18.64 35.77
C ALA A 375 3.45 17.47 34.87
N ASN A 376 3.67 17.62 33.56
CA ASN A 376 3.40 16.58 32.58
C ASN A 376 4.38 15.42 32.72
N ASN A 377 5.65 15.71 32.95
CA ASN A 377 6.68 14.68 33.13
C ASN A 377 6.36 13.80 34.35
N LYS A 378 5.99 14.43 35.48
CA LYS A 378 5.54 13.68 36.66
C LYS A 378 4.31 12.84 36.36
N ALA A 379 3.33 13.39 35.68
CA ALA A 379 2.11 12.65 35.34
C ALA A 379 2.36 11.43 34.43
N TRP A 380 3.34 11.50 33.52
CA TRP A 380 3.74 10.34 32.72
C TRP A 380 4.48 9.28 33.53
N ALA A 381 5.39 9.71 34.44
CA ALA A 381 6.07 8.80 35.35
C ALA A 381 5.08 8.04 36.24
N ASP A 382 4.11 8.76 36.84
CA ASP A 382 3.06 8.17 37.69
C ASP A 382 2.21 7.15 36.92
N ARG A 383 1.91 7.38 35.63
CA ARG A 383 1.17 6.44 34.76
C ARG A 383 1.99 5.20 34.40
N VAL A 384 3.28 5.37 34.15
CA VAL A 384 4.20 4.23 33.90
C VAL A 384 4.28 3.36 35.14
N GLU A 385 4.40 3.97 36.34
CA GLU A 385 4.37 3.25 37.62
C GLU A 385 3.05 2.48 37.82
N LEU A 386 1.91 3.15 37.55
CA LEU A 386 0.59 2.51 37.61
C LEU A 386 0.50 1.28 36.71
N ALA A 387 0.94 1.43 35.44
CA ALA A 387 0.90 0.33 34.49
C ALA A 387 1.81 -0.85 34.89
N LYS A 388 2.98 -0.57 35.43
CA LYS A 388 3.91 -1.61 35.93
C LYS A 388 3.38 -2.34 37.15
N LYS A 389 2.71 -1.61 38.04
CA LYS A 389 2.21 -2.17 39.31
C LYS A 389 0.87 -2.88 39.16
N ASP A 390 -0.09 -2.23 38.52
CA ASP A 390 -1.51 -2.63 38.51
C ASP A 390 -1.98 -3.07 37.11
N GLY A 391 -1.09 -3.07 36.10
CA GLY A 391 -1.33 -3.55 34.75
C GLY A 391 -1.98 -2.53 33.82
N MET A 392 -2.06 -2.92 32.55
CA MET A 392 -2.61 -2.08 31.46
C MET A 392 -4.12 -1.81 31.65
N ASP A 393 -4.85 -2.67 32.32
CA ASP A 393 -6.28 -2.48 32.61
C ASP A 393 -6.52 -1.29 33.53
N ALA A 394 -5.71 -1.13 34.57
CA ALA A 394 -5.77 0.02 35.49
C ALA A 394 -5.39 1.33 34.79
N LEU A 395 -4.33 1.31 33.98
CA LEU A 395 -3.91 2.45 33.17
C LEU A 395 -5.00 2.86 32.17
N ALA A 396 -5.58 1.89 31.44
CA ALA A 396 -6.62 2.13 30.45
C ALA A 396 -7.84 2.83 31.08
N LYS A 397 -8.27 2.37 32.26
CA LYS A 397 -9.42 2.95 32.95
C LYS A 397 -9.19 4.43 33.24
N VAL A 398 -8.14 4.78 33.96
CA VAL A 398 -7.87 6.19 34.33
C VAL A 398 -7.59 7.09 33.13
N THR A 399 -7.06 6.52 32.06
CA THR A 399 -6.74 7.25 30.84
C THR A 399 -7.99 7.55 30.02
N VAL A 400 -8.82 6.55 29.75
CA VAL A 400 -10.00 6.72 28.89
C VAL A 400 -11.09 7.52 29.59
N GLU A 401 -11.29 7.32 30.91
CA GLU A 401 -12.19 8.15 31.70
C GLU A 401 -11.85 9.65 31.66
N ARG A 402 -10.54 9.98 31.56
CA ARG A 402 -10.07 11.36 31.43
C ARG A 402 -10.19 11.89 29.99
N TRP A 403 -10.04 11.03 29.00
CA TRP A 403 -10.06 11.44 27.58
C TRP A 403 -11.46 11.78 27.07
N PHE A 404 -12.48 11.10 27.59
CA PHE A 404 -13.85 11.32 27.17
C PHE A 404 -14.59 12.26 28.14
N THR A 405 -15.46 13.09 27.61
CA THR A 405 -16.40 13.86 28.44
C THR A 405 -17.33 12.92 29.18
N PRO A 406 -17.83 13.27 30.38
CA PRO A 406 -18.74 12.40 31.14
C PRO A 406 -19.98 11.96 30.37
N ALA A 407 -20.49 12.80 29.46
CA ALA A 407 -21.64 12.48 28.61
C ALA A 407 -21.39 11.31 27.65
N ASN A 408 -20.15 11.06 27.29
CA ASN A 408 -19.72 10.03 26.36
C ASN A 408 -19.17 8.76 27.04
N HIS A 409 -19.14 8.70 28.38
CA HIS A 409 -18.76 7.51 29.12
C HIS A 409 -19.74 6.37 28.83
N GLY A 410 -19.25 5.17 28.53
CA GLY A 410 -20.05 4.00 28.17
C GLY A 410 -20.58 4.00 26.74
N SER A 411 -20.18 4.95 25.89
CA SER A 411 -20.46 4.89 24.45
C SER A 411 -19.65 3.77 23.78
N ALA A 412 -20.08 3.33 22.60
CA ALA A 412 -19.35 2.33 21.82
C ALA A 412 -17.89 2.74 21.52
N ASN A 413 -17.65 4.05 21.28
CA ASN A 413 -16.31 4.59 21.07
C ASN A 413 -15.47 4.61 22.36
N PHE A 414 -16.10 4.86 23.51
CA PHE A 414 -15.45 4.75 24.81
C PHE A 414 -14.98 3.32 25.06
N ASP A 415 -15.86 2.33 24.86
CA ASP A 415 -15.53 0.91 25.05
C ASP A 415 -14.48 0.41 24.05
N LYS A 416 -14.57 0.83 22.78
CA LYS A 416 -13.56 0.57 21.75
C LYS A 416 -12.20 1.11 22.14
N THR A 417 -12.14 2.34 22.65
CA THR A 417 -10.89 2.98 23.08
C THR A 417 -10.33 2.29 24.33
N MET A 418 -11.18 1.91 25.27
CA MET A 418 -10.80 1.11 26.45
C MET A 418 -10.13 -0.20 26.06
N ALA A 419 -10.71 -0.93 25.10
CA ALA A 419 -10.15 -2.18 24.60
C ALA A 419 -8.78 -1.97 23.92
N MET A 420 -8.60 -0.90 23.14
CA MET A 420 -7.30 -0.57 22.53
C MET A 420 -6.23 -0.29 23.58
N CYS A 421 -6.54 0.54 24.57
CA CYS A 421 -5.59 0.89 25.65
C CYS A 421 -5.16 -0.33 26.47
N LYS A 422 -6.08 -1.26 26.73
CA LYS A 422 -5.76 -2.53 27.41
C LYS A 422 -4.86 -3.45 26.60
N ALA A 423 -5.00 -3.44 25.29
CA ALA A 423 -4.25 -4.29 24.37
C ALA A 423 -2.87 -3.73 23.99
N ALA A 424 -2.57 -2.47 24.37
CA ALA A 424 -1.29 -1.86 24.08
C ALA A 424 -0.13 -2.52 24.85
N SER A 425 1.07 -2.53 24.26
CA SER A 425 2.28 -3.04 24.90
C SER A 425 2.72 -2.14 26.07
N LEU A 426 3.02 -2.74 27.21
CA LEU A 426 3.58 -2.02 28.38
C LEU A 426 4.94 -1.38 28.02
N ASP A 427 5.85 -2.14 27.41
CA ASP A 427 7.18 -1.65 27.01
C ASP A 427 7.06 -0.52 26.00
N GLY A 428 6.18 -0.67 25.00
CA GLY A 428 5.91 0.39 24.03
C GLY A 428 5.26 1.61 24.65
N PHE A 429 4.35 1.45 25.59
CA PHE A 429 3.78 2.55 26.37
C PHE A 429 4.86 3.32 27.15
N GLU A 430 5.76 2.64 27.83
CA GLU A 430 6.86 3.25 28.57
C GLU A 430 7.76 4.10 27.65
N GLN A 431 8.11 3.57 26.49
CA GLN A 431 8.91 4.30 25.48
C GLN A 431 8.18 5.54 24.97
N ASN A 432 6.90 5.44 24.66
CA ASN A 432 6.08 6.53 24.16
C ASN A 432 5.83 7.61 25.24
N ALA A 433 5.62 7.20 26.48
CA ALA A 433 5.54 8.09 27.63
C ALA A 433 6.86 8.85 27.84
N GLY A 434 8.00 8.19 27.62
CA GLY A 434 9.34 8.81 27.62
C GLY A 434 9.47 9.91 26.56
N ALA A 435 8.96 9.68 25.34
CA ALA A 435 8.93 10.71 24.30
C ALA A 435 8.05 11.90 24.70
N LEU A 436 6.89 11.68 25.30
CA LEU A 436 5.98 12.73 25.78
C LEU A 436 6.51 13.50 26.98
N SER A 437 7.49 12.94 27.69
CA SER A 437 8.14 13.58 28.84
C SER A 437 9.36 14.41 28.47
N ASN A 438 9.87 14.33 27.23
CA ASN A 438 11.13 14.95 26.85
C ASN A 438 11.09 15.47 25.42
N TYR A 439 10.37 16.55 25.19
CA TYR A 439 10.38 17.25 23.91
C TYR A 439 10.09 18.74 24.09
N ASP A 440 10.63 19.56 23.17
CA ASP A 440 10.31 20.98 23.04
C ASP A 440 10.44 21.39 21.56
N LEU A 441 9.33 21.86 21.00
CA LEU A 441 9.25 22.34 19.61
C LEU A 441 9.10 23.85 19.52
N LYS A 442 9.00 24.57 20.64
CA LYS A 442 8.63 26.01 20.70
C LYS A 442 9.49 26.87 19.78
N ASP A 443 10.81 26.71 19.86
CA ASP A 443 11.75 27.55 19.10
C ASP A 443 11.69 27.26 17.57
N LYS A 444 11.08 26.14 17.17
CA LYS A 444 10.97 25.72 15.78
C LYS A 444 9.65 26.15 15.12
N LEU A 445 8.62 26.50 15.92
CA LEU A 445 7.27 26.76 15.41
C LEU A 445 7.20 27.97 14.47
N ALA A 446 7.93 29.02 14.75
CA ALA A 446 7.98 30.23 13.90
C ALA A 446 8.52 29.96 12.49
N GLY A 447 9.27 28.87 12.31
CA GLY A 447 9.82 28.45 11.02
C GLY A 447 8.87 27.60 10.16
N VAL A 448 7.73 27.15 10.70
CA VAL A 448 6.79 26.30 9.99
C VAL A 448 6.03 27.12 8.93
N GLN A 449 6.22 26.79 7.66
CA GLN A 449 5.54 27.46 6.54
C GLN A 449 4.36 26.66 6.00
N THR A 450 4.24 25.39 6.39
CA THR A 450 3.14 24.51 5.98
C THR A 450 1.82 24.98 6.60
N PRO A 451 0.76 25.19 5.81
CA PRO A 451 -0.56 25.55 6.34
C PRO A 451 -1.06 24.54 7.38
N GLY A 452 -1.56 25.03 8.51
CA GLY A 452 -1.95 24.20 9.63
C GLY A 452 -3.38 24.45 10.12
N LEU A 453 -4.01 23.39 10.66
CA LEU A 453 -5.22 23.49 11.45
C LEU A 453 -4.94 22.90 12.84
N LEU A 454 -5.15 23.68 13.87
CA LEU A 454 -5.12 23.24 15.26
C LEU A 454 -6.56 22.99 15.70
N LEU A 455 -6.84 21.78 16.21
CA LEU A 455 -8.15 21.39 16.72
C LEU A 455 -8.06 20.99 18.18
N ALA A 456 -9.06 21.30 18.97
CA ALA A 456 -9.19 20.74 20.31
C ALA A 456 -10.65 20.53 20.68
N GLY A 457 -10.94 19.45 21.41
CA GLY A 457 -12.24 19.29 22.04
C GLY A 457 -12.44 20.34 23.13
N GLU A 458 -13.57 21.04 23.15
CA GLU A 458 -13.86 22.09 24.15
C GLU A 458 -13.75 21.59 25.60
N GLY A 459 -13.99 20.28 25.81
CA GLY A 459 -13.91 19.63 27.11
C GLY A 459 -12.51 19.09 27.48
N ASP A 460 -11.47 19.30 26.68
CA ASP A 460 -10.10 18.78 26.99
C ASP A 460 -9.30 19.74 27.89
N GLY A 461 -9.87 20.08 29.00
CA GLY A 461 -9.22 20.86 30.04
C GLY A 461 -8.72 22.22 29.55
N LYS A 462 -7.40 22.48 29.65
CA LYS A 462 -6.79 23.73 29.22
C LYS A 462 -6.19 23.69 27.82
N LEU A 463 -6.22 22.55 27.13
CA LEU A 463 -5.60 22.41 25.82
C LEU A 463 -6.19 23.36 24.76
N PRO A 464 -7.50 23.61 24.68
CA PRO A 464 -8.06 24.57 23.73
C PRO A 464 -7.45 25.98 23.88
N GLU A 465 -7.27 26.44 25.10
CA GLU A 465 -6.66 27.76 25.39
C GLU A 465 -5.16 27.76 25.03
N VAL A 466 -4.43 26.70 25.40
CA VAL A 466 -2.99 26.58 25.16
C VAL A 466 -2.69 26.48 23.66
N MET A 467 -3.45 25.70 22.90
CA MET A 467 -3.21 25.50 21.46
C MET A 467 -3.39 26.79 20.65
N GLN A 468 -4.25 27.70 21.09
CA GLN A 468 -4.41 29.03 20.48
C GLN A 468 -3.14 29.88 20.57
N THR A 469 -2.24 29.60 21.52
CA THR A 469 -1.03 30.38 21.76
C THR A 469 0.22 29.86 21.04
N PHE A 470 0.12 28.79 20.22
CA PHE A 470 1.32 28.18 19.63
C PHE A 470 2.09 29.07 18.66
N GLY A 471 1.45 30.07 18.05
CA GLY A 471 2.14 31.05 17.20
C GLY A 471 2.73 30.46 15.92
N ILE A 472 2.14 29.40 15.38
CA ILE A 472 2.56 28.79 14.12
C ILE A 472 2.05 29.64 12.95
N PRO A 473 2.93 30.18 12.07
CA PRO A 473 2.51 30.98 10.93
C PRO A 473 1.56 30.22 10.01
N GLY A 474 0.44 30.85 9.61
CA GLY A 474 -0.54 30.22 8.70
C GLY A 474 -1.38 29.10 9.32
N ALA A 475 -1.24 28.82 10.62
CA ALA A 475 -2.13 27.92 11.31
C ALA A 475 -3.37 28.65 11.85
N THR A 476 -4.53 27.98 11.75
CA THR A 476 -5.80 28.45 12.34
C THR A 476 -6.21 27.50 13.44
N PHE A 477 -6.97 28.00 14.42
CA PHE A 477 -7.51 27.20 15.52
C PHE A 477 -9.03 27.07 15.40
N LYS A 478 -9.55 25.86 15.68
CA LYS A 478 -10.98 25.59 15.85
C LYS A 478 -11.20 24.70 17.05
N ALA A 479 -12.24 24.96 17.83
CA ALA A 479 -12.73 24.07 18.88
C ALA A 479 -13.82 23.14 18.35
N VAL A 480 -13.87 21.92 18.87
CA VAL A 480 -14.93 20.93 18.57
C VAL A 480 -15.83 20.88 19.82
N PRO A 481 -17.11 21.30 19.72
CA PRO A 481 -18.01 21.32 20.87
C PRO A 481 -18.34 19.90 21.34
N ASP A 482 -18.75 19.76 22.58
CA ASP A 482 -19.19 18.51 23.20
C ASP A 482 -18.20 17.35 23.07
N ALA A 483 -16.89 17.63 23.05
CA ALA A 483 -15.84 16.66 22.90
C ALA A 483 -14.68 16.93 23.86
N GLY A 484 -14.03 15.87 24.32
CA GLY A 484 -12.79 15.88 25.10
C GLY A 484 -11.56 15.63 24.22
N HIS A 485 -10.63 14.78 24.70
CA HIS A 485 -9.31 14.54 24.12
C HIS A 485 -9.32 13.79 22.75
N LEU A 486 -10.40 13.11 22.42
CA LEU A 486 -10.55 12.38 21.15
C LEU A 486 -11.78 12.89 20.39
N PRO A 487 -11.76 14.14 19.91
CA PRO A 487 -12.95 14.81 19.38
C PRO A 487 -13.55 14.09 18.16
N MET A 488 -12.74 13.40 17.36
CA MET A 488 -13.21 12.61 16.22
C MET A 488 -14.09 11.41 16.63
N LEU A 489 -13.99 10.93 17.89
CA LEU A 489 -14.77 9.83 18.44
C LEU A 489 -16.00 10.33 19.22
N GLU A 490 -15.95 11.53 19.79
CA GLU A 490 -17.01 12.07 20.63
C GLU A 490 -18.00 12.93 19.84
N ASN A 491 -17.52 13.79 18.96
CA ASN A 491 -18.34 14.60 18.06
C ASN A 491 -17.79 14.52 16.63
N HIS A 492 -18.04 13.39 15.98
CA HIS A 492 -17.57 13.11 14.62
C HIS A 492 -18.02 14.17 13.61
N GLU A 493 -19.29 14.63 13.69
CA GLU A 493 -19.83 15.62 12.76
C GLU A 493 -19.11 16.97 12.88
N GLY A 494 -18.98 17.49 14.11
CA GLY A 494 -18.27 18.74 14.38
C GLY A 494 -16.80 18.67 13.98
N PHE A 495 -16.15 17.55 14.27
CA PHE A 495 -14.76 17.28 13.87
C PHE A 495 -14.61 17.28 12.35
N MET A 496 -15.43 16.48 11.64
CA MET A 496 -15.35 16.37 10.18
C MET A 496 -15.72 17.65 9.44
N LYS A 497 -16.62 18.47 10.00
CA LYS A 497 -16.89 19.81 9.49
C LYS A 497 -15.63 20.68 9.49
N ALA A 498 -14.92 20.72 10.63
CA ALA A 498 -13.68 21.52 10.75
C ALA A 498 -12.57 21.02 9.83
N VAL A 499 -12.37 19.68 9.75
CA VAL A 499 -11.39 19.02 8.88
C VAL A 499 -11.72 19.21 7.40
N GLY A 500 -12.98 18.98 7.00
CA GLY A 500 -13.39 19.07 5.60
C GLY A 500 -13.35 20.50 5.03
N GLU A 501 -13.60 21.52 5.84
CA GLU A 501 -13.45 22.92 5.45
C GLU A 501 -11.98 23.31 5.23
N PHE A 502 -11.05 22.63 5.90
CA PHE A 502 -9.62 22.91 5.77
C PHE A 502 -8.96 22.13 4.64
N LEU A 503 -9.39 20.89 4.35
CA LEU A 503 -8.84 20.04 3.27
C LEU A 503 -9.24 20.53 1.88
#